data_f324d01eddfac36513d0858b19e3c1eb
#
_entry.id   f324d01eddfac36513d0858b19e3c1eb
#
_cell.length_a   1.000
_cell.length_b   1.000
_cell.length_c   1.000
_cell.angle_alpha   90.00
_cell.angle_beta   90.00
_cell.angle_gamma   90.00
#
_symmetry.space_group_name_H-M   'P 1'
#
loop_
_entity.id
_entity.type
_entity.pdbx_description
1 polymer ?
#
loop_
_entity_poly.entity_id
_entity_poly.type
_entity_poly.pdbx_seq_one_letter_code
_entity_poly.pdbx_strand_id
1 'polypeptide(L)'
;TLPVSVHQQIWAKIIVSTVWFAATLFMVMLACLVMAYDVGLVSQFFQALFDLFHQLTAYYALNGAALAVEFLALCFVGSAAMCLQFYAALAVGHSRPNHKMAWSVGCFFLFQFIMQMLVSALVIFADATGLDFFLSAQTIHLEGMAAMHAAMLVMIVSVALYGAVFYMVTTYFLKKHLNLE
;
A
#
# COMPACT_ATOMS: atom_id res chain seq x y z
N THR A 1 -28.71 0.46 19.05
CA THR A 1 -27.36 0.54 18.46
C THR A 1 -26.50 -0.55 19.08
N LEU A 2 -26.03 -1.51 18.29
CA LEU A 2 -25.11 -2.53 18.78
C LEU A 2 -23.82 -1.84 19.26
N PRO A 3 -23.34 -2.14 20.46
CA PRO A 3 -22.09 -1.56 20.99
C PRO A 3 -20.90 -2.24 20.31
N VAL A 4 -20.57 -1.78 19.10
CA VAL A 4 -19.43 -2.28 18.35
C VAL A 4 -18.26 -1.32 18.58
N SER A 5 -17.12 -1.84 19.02
CA SER A 5 -15.94 -1.01 19.28
C SER A 5 -15.44 -0.33 18.00
N VAL A 6 -14.87 0.88 18.11
CA VAL A 6 -14.31 1.64 16.97
C VAL A 6 -13.28 0.80 16.22
N HIS A 7 -12.48 0.01 16.91
CA HIS A 7 -11.49 -0.87 16.31
C HIS A 7 -12.12 -1.95 15.42
N GLN A 8 -13.22 -2.59 15.88
CA GLN A 8 -13.94 -3.58 15.07
C GLN A 8 -14.54 -2.96 13.80
N GLN A 9 -15.08 -1.72 13.90
CA GLN A 9 -15.59 -1.01 12.74
C GLN A 9 -14.48 -0.72 11.70
N ILE A 10 -13.30 -0.27 12.15
CA ILE A 10 -12.18 -0.01 11.25
C ILE A 10 -11.71 -1.30 10.57
N TRP A 11 -11.52 -2.38 11.33
CA TRP A 11 -11.11 -3.67 10.78
C TRP A 11 -12.11 -4.26 9.79
N ALA A 12 -13.39 -4.21 10.10
CA ALA A 12 -14.44 -4.65 9.17
C ALA A 12 -14.35 -3.89 7.83
N LYS A 13 -14.14 -2.58 7.88
CA LYS A 13 -14.00 -1.75 6.68
C LYS A 13 -12.73 -2.07 5.89
N ILE A 14 -11.59 -2.30 6.57
CA ILE A 14 -10.34 -2.71 5.91
C ILE A 14 -10.54 -4.04 5.17
N ILE A 15 -11.14 -5.03 5.81
CA ILE A 15 -11.38 -6.35 5.20
C ILE A 15 -12.27 -6.21 3.97
N VAL A 16 -13.41 -5.51 4.10
CA VAL A 16 -14.33 -5.30 2.98
C VAL A 16 -13.68 -4.55 1.84
N SER A 17 -12.93 -3.47 2.11
CA SER A 17 -12.28 -2.70 1.05
C SER A 17 -11.15 -3.49 0.37
N THR A 18 -10.42 -4.32 1.10
CA THR A 18 -9.39 -5.21 0.52
C THR A 18 -10.01 -6.25 -0.41
N VAL A 19 -11.14 -6.85 -0.02
CA VAL A 19 -11.88 -7.79 -0.87
C VAL A 19 -12.38 -7.10 -2.14
N TRP A 20 -12.98 -5.90 -2.01
CA TRP A 20 -13.42 -5.12 -3.18
C TRP A 20 -12.26 -4.70 -4.07
N PHE A 21 -11.13 -4.31 -3.51
CA PHE A 21 -9.93 -3.98 -4.28
C PHE A 21 -9.44 -5.17 -5.09
N ALA A 22 -9.36 -6.36 -4.47
CA ALA A 22 -8.98 -7.59 -5.15
C ALA A 22 -9.98 -7.97 -6.27
N ALA A 23 -11.28 -7.86 -6.00
CA ALA A 23 -12.32 -8.11 -6.99
C ALA A 23 -12.24 -7.12 -8.16
N THR A 24 -12.02 -5.84 -7.89
CA THR A 24 -11.86 -4.81 -8.93
C THR A 24 -10.62 -5.08 -9.78
N LEU A 25 -9.48 -5.42 -9.16
CA LEU A 25 -8.26 -5.76 -9.90
C LEU A 25 -8.49 -6.97 -10.82
N PHE A 26 -9.17 -8.00 -10.32
CA PHE A 26 -9.52 -9.18 -11.11
C PHE A 26 -10.43 -8.82 -12.30
N MET A 27 -11.45 -7.98 -12.08
CA MET A 27 -12.35 -7.53 -13.16
C MET A 27 -11.64 -6.66 -14.19
N VAL A 28 -10.74 -5.78 -13.77
CA VAL A 28 -9.90 -4.98 -14.69
C VAL A 28 -9.01 -5.90 -15.53
N MET A 29 -8.39 -6.89 -14.91
CA MET A 29 -7.57 -7.87 -15.63
C MET A 29 -8.40 -8.65 -16.67
N LEU A 30 -9.61 -9.10 -16.31
CA LEU A 30 -10.53 -9.73 -17.26
C LEU A 30 -10.94 -8.78 -18.39
N ALA A 31 -11.24 -7.52 -18.09
CA ALA A 31 -11.60 -6.53 -19.11
C ALA A 31 -10.44 -6.28 -20.08
N CYS A 32 -9.21 -6.17 -19.58
CA CYS A 32 -8.01 -6.07 -20.43
C CYS A 32 -7.84 -7.30 -21.34
N LEU A 33 -8.06 -8.51 -20.82
CA LEU A 33 -8.01 -9.74 -21.61
C LEU A 33 -9.08 -9.77 -22.71
N VAL A 34 -10.31 -9.31 -22.41
CA VAL A 34 -11.40 -9.23 -23.39
C VAL A 34 -11.14 -8.16 -24.45
N MET A 35 -10.59 -7.01 -24.07
CA MET A 35 -10.22 -5.93 -25.02
C MET A 35 -9.04 -6.33 -25.92
N ALA A 36 -8.11 -7.10 -25.37
CA ALA A 36 -6.97 -7.65 -26.13
C ALA A 36 -7.32 -8.89 -26.94
N TYR A 37 -8.57 -9.07 -27.40
CA TYR A 37 -9.15 -10.29 -27.98
C TYR A 37 -8.43 -10.88 -29.21
N ASP A 38 -7.20 -10.53 -29.42
CA ASP A 38 -6.28 -11.26 -30.27
C ASP A 38 -5.61 -12.36 -29.43
N VAL A 39 -5.92 -13.61 -29.74
CA VAL A 39 -5.37 -14.82 -29.07
C VAL A 39 -3.83 -14.76 -29.01
N GLY A 40 -3.20 -14.13 -30.01
CA GLY A 40 -1.77 -13.90 -30.08
C GLY A 40 -1.26 -12.94 -28.97
N LEU A 41 -1.94 -11.83 -28.74
CA LEU A 41 -1.56 -10.84 -27.71
C LEU A 41 -1.72 -11.39 -26.30
N VAL A 42 -2.79 -12.14 -26.03
CA VAL A 42 -3.00 -12.78 -24.73
C VAL A 42 -1.91 -13.79 -24.41
N SER A 43 -1.56 -14.64 -25.39
CA SER A 43 -0.49 -15.63 -25.20
C SER A 43 0.88 -14.97 -25.01
N GLN A 44 1.18 -13.91 -25.77
CA GLN A 44 2.41 -13.13 -25.64
C GLN A 44 2.50 -12.42 -24.28
N PHE A 45 1.40 -11.88 -23.77
CA PHE A 45 1.36 -11.26 -22.45
C PHE A 45 1.68 -12.26 -21.34
N PHE A 46 1.04 -13.43 -21.36
CA PHE A 46 1.33 -14.48 -20.37
C PHE A 46 2.75 -15.04 -20.53
N GLN A 47 3.26 -15.22 -21.75
CA GLN A 47 4.64 -15.62 -21.97
C GLN A 47 5.61 -14.57 -21.43
N ALA A 48 5.41 -13.28 -21.73
CA ALA A 48 6.25 -12.20 -21.22
C ALA A 48 6.24 -12.13 -19.69
N LEU A 49 5.10 -12.37 -19.05
CA LEU A 49 4.97 -12.43 -17.59
C LEU A 49 5.70 -13.63 -17.00
N PHE A 50 5.58 -14.79 -17.65
CA PHE A 50 6.29 -16.01 -17.25
C PHE A 50 7.80 -15.86 -17.43
N ASP A 51 8.24 -15.29 -18.56
CA ASP A 51 9.65 -15.06 -18.86
C ASP A 51 10.26 -14.04 -17.89
N LEU A 52 9.54 -12.95 -17.57
CA LEU A 52 9.96 -11.99 -16.55
C LEU A 52 10.13 -12.67 -15.18
N PHE A 53 9.17 -13.49 -14.78
CA PHE A 53 9.22 -14.21 -13.51
C PHE A 53 10.36 -15.22 -13.49
N HIS A 54 10.58 -15.92 -14.60
CA HIS A 54 11.67 -16.89 -14.78
C HIS A 54 13.04 -16.21 -14.77
N GLN A 55 13.16 -15.05 -15.43
CA GLN A 55 14.39 -14.26 -15.43
C GLN A 55 14.72 -13.73 -14.03
N LEU A 56 13.73 -13.20 -13.30
CA LEU A 56 13.92 -12.74 -11.93
C LEU A 56 14.34 -13.90 -11.00
N THR A 57 13.68 -15.05 -11.11
CA THR A 57 14.03 -16.21 -10.28
C THR A 57 15.38 -16.83 -10.65
N ALA A 58 15.75 -16.86 -11.94
CA ALA A 58 17.03 -17.37 -12.41
C ALA A 58 18.19 -16.42 -12.06
N TYR A 59 18.00 -15.11 -12.24
CA TYR A 59 19.03 -14.11 -11.97
C TYR A 59 19.34 -13.96 -10.48
N TYR A 60 18.32 -13.98 -9.64
CA TYR A 60 18.46 -13.78 -8.20
C TYR A 60 18.45 -15.09 -7.39
N ALA A 61 18.39 -16.26 -8.05
CA ALA A 61 18.21 -17.57 -7.42
C ALA A 61 17.03 -17.58 -6.41
N LEU A 62 15.99 -16.77 -6.70
CA LEU A 62 14.83 -16.58 -5.83
C LEU A 62 13.94 -17.81 -5.80
N ASN A 63 13.48 -18.17 -4.62
CA ASN A 63 12.34 -19.07 -4.51
C ASN A 63 11.08 -18.31 -4.98
N GLY A 64 10.57 -18.63 -6.17
CA GLY A 64 9.43 -17.96 -6.78
C GLY A 64 8.18 -17.95 -5.88
N ALA A 65 8.00 -18.97 -5.05
CA ALA A 65 6.91 -19.02 -4.08
C ALA A 65 7.07 -17.95 -2.98
N ALA A 66 8.28 -17.73 -2.47
CA ALA A 66 8.55 -16.72 -1.47
C ALA A 66 8.30 -15.31 -2.04
N LEU A 67 8.78 -15.01 -3.25
CA LEU A 67 8.54 -13.75 -3.95
C LEU A 67 7.03 -13.49 -4.15
N ALA A 68 6.28 -14.50 -4.56
CA ALA A 68 4.83 -14.38 -4.73
C ALA A 68 4.12 -14.07 -3.40
N VAL A 69 4.52 -14.71 -2.31
CA VAL A 69 3.96 -14.44 -0.97
C VAL A 69 4.28 -13.01 -0.51
N GLU A 70 5.52 -12.56 -0.69
CA GLU A 70 5.93 -11.18 -0.35
C GLU A 70 5.16 -10.15 -1.18
N PHE A 71 4.98 -10.40 -2.47
CA PHE A 71 4.19 -9.53 -3.34
C PHE A 71 2.72 -9.47 -2.93
N LEU A 72 2.11 -10.62 -2.62
CA LEU A 72 0.73 -10.67 -2.11
C LEU A 72 0.60 -9.95 -0.77
N ALA A 73 1.57 -10.11 0.13
CA ALA A 73 1.61 -9.40 1.41
C ALA A 73 1.71 -7.89 1.19
N LEU A 74 2.56 -7.43 0.25
CA LEU A 74 2.68 -6.01 -0.11
C LEU A 74 1.36 -5.45 -0.67
N CYS A 75 0.69 -6.18 -1.56
CA CYS A 75 -0.62 -5.80 -2.10
C CYS A 75 -1.68 -5.70 -1.00
N PHE A 76 -1.71 -6.66 -0.07
CA PHE A 76 -2.65 -6.64 1.05
C PHE A 76 -2.41 -5.46 1.99
N VAL A 77 -1.17 -5.28 2.44
CA VAL A 77 -0.79 -4.17 3.34
C VAL A 77 -0.99 -2.82 2.64
N GLY A 78 -0.66 -2.73 1.35
CA GLY A 78 -0.86 -1.53 0.54
C GLY A 78 -2.34 -1.14 0.42
N SER A 79 -3.21 -2.09 0.12
CA SER A 79 -4.66 -1.83 0.03
C SER A 79 -5.24 -1.39 1.38
N ALA A 80 -4.80 -2.00 2.49
CA ALA A 80 -5.20 -1.63 3.84
C ALA A 80 -4.74 -0.21 4.20
N ALA A 81 -3.49 0.15 3.88
CA ALA A 81 -2.92 1.46 4.14
C ALA A 81 -3.65 2.57 3.36
N MET A 82 -3.96 2.34 2.08
CA MET A 82 -4.76 3.25 1.25
C MET A 82 -6.17 3.44 1.82
N CYS A 83 -6.82 2.35 2.23
CA CYS A 83 -8.12 2.40 2.88
C CYS A 83 -8.09 3.27 4.14
N LEU A 84 -7.07 3.09 5.00
CA LEU A 84 -6.90 3.86 6.22
C LEU A 84 -6.65 5.35 5.94
N GLN A 85 -5.92 5.69 4.91
CA GLN A 85 -5.72 7.08 4.49
C GLN A 85 -7.04 7.75 4.10
N PHE A 86 -7.90 7.06 3.33
CA PHE A 86 -9.24 7.56 3.00
C PHE A 86 -10.09 7.77 4.25
N TYR A 87 -10.09 6.79 5.18
CA TYR A 87 -10.86 6.93 6.41
C TYR A 87 -10.32 8.03 7.33
N ALA A 88 -9.01 8.23 7.40
CA ALA A 88 -8.41 9.34 8.13
C ALA A 88 -8.88 10.69 7.55
N ALA A 89 -8.84 10.84 6.23
CA ALA A 89 -9.29 12.06 5.56
C ALA A 89 -10.79 12.32 5.80
N LEU A 90 -11.63 11.28 5.74
CA LEU A 90 -13.05 11.37 6.05
C LEU A 90 -13.28 11.73 7.52
N ALA A 91 -12.58 11.09 8.46
CA ALA A 91 -12.74 11.35 9.90
C ALA A 91 -12.36 12.80 10.24
N VAL A 92 -11.27 13.32 9.69
CA VAL A 92 -10.84 14.70 9.88
C VAL A 92 -11.82 15.67 9.22
N GLY A 93 -12.26 15.40 7.99
CA GLY A 93 -13.20 16.27 7.27
C GLY A 93 -14.55 16.37 7.97
N HIS A 94 -15.07 15.26 8.50
CA HIS A 94 -16.35 15.22 9.20
C HIS A 94 -16.29 15.86 10.61
N SER A 95 -15.12 16.12 11.14
CA SER A 95 -14.98 16.88 12.40
C SER A 95 -15.31 18.37 12.24
N ARG A 96 -15.44 18.88 11.02
CA ARG A 96 -15.80 20.28 10.72
C ARG A 96 -17.32 20.45 10.54
N PRO A 97 -17.91 21.55 11.05
CA PRO A 97 -19.35 21.77 10.98
C PRO A 97 -19.86 22.05 9.56
N ASN A 98 -19.05 22.78 8.74
CA ASN A 98 -19.44 23.22 7.40
C ASN A 98 -18.59 22.54 6.33
N HIS A 99 -19.20 22.28 5.15
CA HIS A 99 -18.51 21.75 3.95
C HIS A 99 -17.70 20.46 4.18
N LYS A 100 -18.27 19.52 4.92
CA LYS A 100 -17.60 18.25 5.34
C LYS A 100 -16.93 17.52 4.19
N MET A 101 -17.60 17.40 3.04
CA MET A 101 -17.05 16.72 1.86
C MET A 101 -15.84 17.44 1.27
N ALA A 102 -15.92 18.76 1.13
CA ALA A 102 -14.80 19.55 0.62
C ALA A 102 -13.58 19.46 1.53
N TRP A 103 -13.80 19.51 2.85
CA TRP A 103 -12.72 19.31 3.83
C TRP A 103 -12.13 17.90 3.77
N SER A 104 -12.94 16.85 3.59
CA SER A 104 -12.44 15.48 3.46
C SER A 104 -11.53 15.32 2.23
N VAL A 105 -11.95 15.88 1.09
CA VAL A 105 -11.13 15.86 -0.14
C VAL A 105 -9.85 16.67 0.04
N GLY A 106 -9.95 17.88 0.61
CA GLY A 106 -8.79 18.71 0.91
C GLY A 106 -7.80 18.04 1.84
N CYS A 107 -8.28 17.38 2.91
CA CYS A 107 -7.44 16.63 3.84
C CYS A 107 -6.77 15.43 3.17
N PHE A 108 -7.44 14.74 2.25
CA PHE A 108 -6.83 13.64 1.50
C PHE A 108 -5.61 14.11 0.70
N PHE A 109 -5.76 15.19 -0.08
CA PHE A 109 -4.63 15.74 -0.84
C PHE A 109 -3.54 16.32 0.07
N LEU A 110 -3.93 16.95 1.18
CA LEU A 110 -2.99 17.47 2.17
C LEU A 110 -2.15 16.33 2.78
N PHE A 111 -2.77 15.22 3.17
CA PHE A 111 -2.07 14.06 3.69
C PHE A 111 -1.10 13.47 2.64
N GLN A 112 -1.53 13.36 1.39
CA GLN A 112 -0.68 12.90 0.31
C GLN A 112 0.53 13.82 0.11
N PHE A 113 0.31 15.13 0.13
CA PHE A 113 1.38 16.12 0.01
C PHE A 113 2.36 16.08 1.18
N ILE A 114 1.85 16.03 2.43
CA ILE A 114 2.70 15.95 3.63
C ILE A 114 3.55 14.68 3.59
N MET A 115 2.95 13.53 3.25
CA MET A 115 3.69 12.27 3.19
C MET A 115 4.75 12.28 2.08
N GLN A 116 4.44 12.86 0.92
CA GLN A 116 5.41 13.04 -0.15
C GLN A 116 6.58 13.92 0.29
N MET A 117 6.31 15.03 0.98
CA MET A 117 7.35 15.91 1.51
C MET A 117 8.21 15.21 2.57
N LEU A 118 7.60 14.43 3.47
CA LEU A 118 8.34 13.66 4.48
C LEU A 118 9.25 12.62 3.86
N VAL A 119 8.75 11.85 2.89
CA VAL A 119 9.56 10.86 2.17
C VAL A 119 10.71 11.53 1.44
N SER A 120 10.46 12.63 0.72
CA SER A 120 11.49 13.39 0.01
C SER A 120 12.53 13.96 0.98
N ALA A 121 12.10 14.50 2.12
CA ALA A 121 13.02 15.02 3.14
C ALA A 121 13.88 13.90 3.75
N LEU A 122 13.30 12.72 4.00
CA LEU A 122 14.05 11.56 4.50
C LEU A 122 15.09 11.08 3.49
N VAL A 123 14.76 11.03 2.20
CA VAL A 123 15.69 10.65 1.14
C VAL A 123 16.86 11.66 1.06
N ILE A 124 16.56 12.96 1.04
CA ILE A 124 17.58 14.01 1.01
C ILE A 124 18.47 13.97 2.27
N PHE A 125 17.86 13.73 3.44
CA PHE A 125 18.60 13.61 4.70
C PHE A 125 19.51 12.36 4.70
N ALA A 126 19.02 11.23 4.17
CA ALA A 126 19.79 10.01 4.05
C ALA A 126 21.01 10.20 3.12
N ASP A 127 20.82 10.87 1.97
CA ASP A 127 21.86 11.22 1.02
C ASP A 127 22.91 12.16 1.67
N ALA A 128 22.45 13.23 2.32
CA ALA A 128 23.33 14.22 2.97
C ALA A 128 24.14 13.65 4.14
N THR A 129 23.65 12.63 4.83
CA THR A 129 24.30 12.02 6.00
C THR A 129 25.12 10.78 5.66
N GLY A 130 25.12 10.36 4.38
CA GLY A 130 25.75 9.08 3.96
C GLY A 130 25.01 7.87 4.50
N LEU A 131 23.79 8.05 5.00
CA LEU A 131 22.85 6.97 5.39
C LEU A 131 22.23 6.28 4.17
N ASP A 132 22.66 6.60 2.96
CA ASP A 132 22.43 5.80 1.75
C ASP A 132 22.76 4.33 1.96
N PHE A 133 23.61 4.07 2.94
CA PHE A 133 23.90 2.77 3.50
C PHE A 133 22.64 1.92 3.80
N PHE A 134 21.57 2.52 4.28
CA PHE A 134 20.33 1.80 4.57
C PHE A 134 19.35 1.74 3.40
N LEU A 135 19.49 2.61 2.41
CA LEU A 135 18.60 2.70 1.26
C LEU A 135 19.17 2.00 0.01
N SER A 136 20.48 1.90 -0.10
CA SER A 136 21.10 1.13 -1.17
C SER A 136 21.37 -0.30 -0.68
N ALA A 137 20.65 -1.25 -1.24
CA ALA A 137 20.89 -2.69 -1.02
C ALA A 137 22.34 -3.12 -1.36
N GLN A 138 23.13 -2.25 -1.98
CA GLN A 138 24.53 -2.46 -2.32
C GLN A 138 25.49 -2.34 -1.13
N THR A 139 25.12 -1.66 -0.06
CA THR A 139 26.00 -1.42 1.10
C THR A 139 25.88 -2.45 2.20
N ILE A 140 24.75 -3.12 2.30
CA ILE A 140 24.67 -4.39 3.00
C ILE A 140 25.19 -5.36 1.95
N HIS A 141 26.33 -6.01 2.11
CA HIS A 141 26.90 -7.02 1.21
C HIS A 141 25.95 -8.21 0.95
N LEU A 142 24.69 -7.90 0.74
CA LEU A 142 23.61 -8.81 0.35
C LEU A 142 23.59 -8.81 -1.19
N GLU A 143 24.38 -9.69 -1.77
CA GLU A 143 24.34 -9.90 -3.21
C GLU A 143 23.15 -10.82 -3.58
N GLY A 144 22.47 -10.51 -4.67
CA GLY A 144 21.46 -11.38 -5.26
C GLY A 144 20.19 -11.52 -4.46
N MET A 145 19.87 -12.73 -4.02
CA MET A 145 18.58 -13.12 -3.41
C MET A 145 18.25 -12.36 -2.12
N ALA A 146 19.22 -12.24 -1.22
CA ALA A 146 18.99 -11.62 0.09
C ALA A 146 18.68 -10.11 -0.04
N ALA A 147 19.28 -9.42 -1.01
CA ALA A 147 19.02 -8.01 -1.28
C ALA A 147 17.57 -7.77 -1.75
N MET A 148 17.04 -8.65 -2.60
CA MET A 148 15.68 -8.52 -3.13
C MET A 148 14.64 -8.77 -2.03
N HIS A 149 14.81 -9.82 -1.23
CA HIS A 149 13.93 -10.08 -0.09
C HIS A 149 14.01 -8.98 0.96
N ALA A 150 15.21 -8.45 1.25
CA ALA A 150 15.39 -7.34 2.16
C ALA A 150 14.67 -6.08 1.66
N ALA A 151 14.77 -5.75 0.38
CA ALA A 151 14.08 -4.62 -0.23
C ALA A 151 12.54 -4.79 -0.15
N MET A 152 12.02 -5.97 -0.45
CA MET A 152 10.58 -6.27 -0.32
C MET A 152 10.10 -6.15 1.13
N LEU A 153 10.84 -6.66 2.10
CA LEU A 153 10.51 -6.54 3.52
C LEU A 153 10.54 -5.08 3.98
N VAL A 154 11.53 -4.29 3.57
CA VAL A 154 11.60 -2.85 3.88
C VAL A 154 10.39 -2.13 3.29
N MET A 155 9.99 -2.45 2.05
CA MET A 155 8.77 -1.90 1.45
C MET A 155 7.52 -2.24 2.26
N ILE A 156 7.33 -3.52 2.61
CA ILE A 156 6.17 -3.98 3.40
C ILE A 156 6.12 -3.26 4.75
N VAL A 157 7.25 -3.17 5.46
CA VAL A 157 7.35 -2.48 6.76
C VAL A 157 7.05 -0.99 6.61
N SER A 158 7.60 -0.33 5.60
CA SER A 158 7.36 1.09 5.33
C SER A 158 5.88 1.39 5.07
N VAL A 159 5.23 0.56 4.26
CA VAL A 159 3.79 0.70 3.97
C VAL A 159 2.94 0.36 5.20
N ALA A 160 3.35 -0.61 6.03
CA ALA A 160 2.68 -0.92 7.27
C ALA A 160 2.77 0.24 8.29
N LEU A 161 3.94 0.86 8.42
CA LEU A 161 4.13 2.06 9.26
C LEU A 161 3.27 3.23 8.77
N TYR A 162 3.22 3.45 7.46
CA TYR A 162 2.32 4.43 6.85
C TYR A 162 0.86 4.16 7.24
N GLY A 163 0.38 2.92 7.08
CA GLY A 163 -0.95 2.52 7.51
C GLY A 163 -1.21 2.72 9.00
N ALA A 164 -0.22 2.41 9.85
CA ALA A 164 -0.32 2.59 11.31
C ALA A 164 -0.52 4.05 11.71
N VAL A 165 0.16 4.99 11.05
CA VAL A 165 -0.04 6.44 11.28
C VAL A 165 -1.48 6.83 10.99
N PHE A 166 -2.04 6.43 9.84
CA PHE A 166 -3.42 6.75 9.48
C PHE A 166 -4.45 6.02 10.36
N TYR A 167 -4.12 4.82 10.84
CA TYR A 167 -4.93 4.12 11.82
C TYR A 167 -5.04 4.92 13.14
N MET A 168 -3.92 5.46 13.63
CA MET A 168 -3.91 6.30 14.83
C MET A 168 -4.72 7.59 14.61
N VAL A 169 -4.53 8.26 13.49
CA VAL A 169 -5.30 9.46 13.13
C VAL A 169 -6.80 9.15 13.08
N THR A 170 -7.18 8.10 12.37
CA THR A 170 -8.59 7.69 12.25
C THR A 170 -9.21 7.40 13.61
N THR A 171 -8.52 6.60 14.43
CA THR A 171 -9.01 6.22 15.76
C THR A 171 -9.14 7.43 16.68
N TYR A 172 -8.17 8.36 16.64
CA TYR A 172 -8.21 9.59 17.45
C TYR A 172 -9.42 10.46 17.10
N PHE A 173 -9.65 10.72 15.80
CA PHE A 173 -10.76 11.58 15.38
C PHE A 173 -12.12 10.92 15.60
N LEU A 174 -12.24 9.60 15.39
CA LEU A 174 -13.48 8.87 15.64
C LEU A 174 -13.86 8.87 17.13
N LYS A 175 -12.89 8.69 18.04
CA LYS A 175 -13.15 8.70 19.49
C LYS A 175 -13.44 10.09 20.03
N LYS A 176 -12.68 11.11 19.61
CA LYS A 176 -12.71 12.43 20.23
C LYS A 176 -13.73 13.40 19.64
N HIS A 177 -14.01 13.30 18.33
CA HIS A 177 -14.82 14.29 17.62
C HIS A 177 -16.17 13.77 17.12
N LEU A 178 -16.36 12.46 16.99
CA LEU A 178 -17.61 11.88 16.52
C LEU A 178 -18.44 11.22 17.63
N ASN A 179 -17.92 11.19 18.87
CA ASN A 179 -18.65 10.68 20.07
C ASN A 179 -19.41 9.36 19.75
N LEU A 180 -18.70 8.38 19.19
CA LEU A 180 -19.28 7.08 18.81
C LEU A 180 -19.23 6.05 19.96
N GLU A 181 -19.03 6.52 21.20
CA GLU A 181 -19.13 5.71 22.41
C GLU A 181 -20.55 5.74 22.97
#